data_5a906f12b44a316430b4dae1245601f5
#
_entry.id   5a906f12b44a316430b4dae1245601f5
#
_cell.length_a   1.000
_cell.length_b   1.000
_cell.length_c   1.000
_cell.angle_alpha   90.00
_cell.angle_beta   90.00
_cell.angle_gamma   90.00
#
_symmetry.space_group_name_H-M   'P 1'
#
loop_
_entity.id
_entity.type
_entity.pdbx_description
1 polymer ?
#
loop_
_entity_poly.entity_id
_entity_poly.type
_entity_poly.pdbx_seq_one_letter_code
_entity_poly.pdbx_strand_id
1 'polypeptide(L)'
;MAANSMADDELTTATRRGPHPLALAYFGVFVIVLLVFGAVAFFGRASDGDPVVTLELREPAPRPAKAPAHVAAVKEPAGPSASSAALAPAGAPVSPGSTAPFANAPAPPLPPQIVPGTIVKPVLAGKALIADPALIEQTQQGPLPRIADDGRTPMMAYAPPAPSDKRPRIAIVVSGLGISAKATSAAIAGLPADVTLAFAPYDDDVQRWVSEARRQGHEVLLELPMEPYDFPDSDPGPHTLRAGVGEESNTQRLTWSLTRFTGYAGVTNLLGGRFLGDPDSLEPVMTFLARRGLFFFDSGPATRSAAPDVAQRLDAPYVQSSTTIDTIQTAMEIDQRLSELETRARLNGSASGVGFLYPVTVERVAEWAKGLPGRGFVLVPASAIVPHTK
;
A
#
# COMPACT_ATOMS: atom_id res chain seq x y z
N MET A 1 -5.22 96.42 27.87
CA MET A 1 -3.84 96.11 27.52
C MET A 1 -3.82 94.81 26.85
N ALA A 2 -3.84 94.82 25.54
CA ALA A 2 -2.74 94.58 24.62
C ALA A 2 -2.13 93.19 24.84
N ALA A 3 -2.04 92.33 23.97
CA ALA A 3 -1.78 92.15 22.54
C ALA A 3 -1.72 90.60 22.39
N ASN A 4 -1.82 89.96 21.39
CA ASN A 4 -1.42 89.98 20.02
C ASN A 4 -1.50 88.50 19.49
N SER A 5 -2.16 88.39 18.48
CA SER A 5 -2.15 87.36 17.42
C SER A 5 -0.76 86.85 17.07
N MET A 6 -0.68 85.51 16.80
CA MET A 6 0.04 85.04 15.61
C MET A 6 -0.46 83.62 15.26
N ALA A 7 -1.08 83.57 14.14
CA ALA A 7 -1.41 82.33 13.45
C ALA A 7 -0.14 81.82 12.78
N ASP A 8 0.24 80.61 12.99
CA ASP A 8 1.20 79.89 12.15
C ASP A 8 0.47 78.78 11.31
N ASP A 9 0.58 79.08 10.05
CA ASP A 9 0.12 78.32 8.90
C ASP A 9 1.05 77.07 8.69
N GLU A 10 0.68 75.93 9.14
CA GLU A 10 1.40 74.71 8.78
C GLU A 10 0.74 74.04 7.56
N LEU A 11 1.36 74.31 6.42
CA LEU A 11 1.16 73.65 5.15
C LEU A 11 1.50 72.11 5.28
N THR A 12 0.50 71.34 5.34
CA THR A 12 0.60 69.84 5.30
C THR A 12 1.03 69.41 3.88
N THR A 13 2.30 69.19 3.67
CA THR A 13 2.83 68.54 2.46
C THR A 13 2.47 67.05 2.48
N ALA A 14 1.41 66.67 1.79
CA ALA A 14 1.10 65.28 1.51
C ALA A 14 2.15 64.68 0.57
N THR A 15 3.10 63.96 1.12
CA THR A 15 4.05 63.15 0.36
C THR A 15 3.27 61.99 -0.28
N ARG A 16 3.03 62.07 -1.58
CA ARG A 16 2.57 60.91 -2.40
C ARG A 16 3.62 59.80 -2.30
N ARG A 17 3.37 58.81 -1.46
CA ARG A 17 4.12 57.57 -1.48
C ARG A 17 3.81 56.86 -2.80
N GLY A 18 4.78 56.75 -3.67
CA GLY A 18 4.72 55.92 -4.87
C GLY A 18 4.49 54.44 -4.51
N PRO A 19 3.96 53.62 -5.40
CA PRO A 19 3.71 52.22 -5.11
C PRO A 19 4.98 51.49 -4.71
N HIS A 20 4.89 50.70 -3.64
CA HIS A 20 6.03 49.93 -3.12
C HIS A 20 6.61 49.04 -4.24
N PRO A 21 7.96 48.97 -4.41
CA PRO A 21 8.58 48.16 -5.46
C PRO A 21 8.17 46.70 -5.41
N LEU A 22 7.82 46.17 -4.23
CA LEU A 22 7.29 44.83 -4.04
C LEU A 22 5.90 44.65 -4.69
N ALA A 23 5.03 45.67 -4.58
CA ALA A 23 3.69 45.65 -5.20
C ALA A 23 3.77 45.65 -6.74
N LEU A 24 4.74 46.33 -7.31
CA LEU A 24 5.02 46.35 -8.74
C LEU A 24 5.54 44.96 -9.21
N ALA A 25 6.38 44.30 -8.41
CA ALA A 25 6.88 42.97 -8.72
C ALA A 25 5.74 41.91 -8.71
N TYR A 26 4.86 41.93 -7.72
CA TYR A 26 3.70 41.03 -7.68
C TYR A 26 2.70 41.29 -8.80
N PHE A 27 2.48 42.57 -9.15
CA PHE A 27 1.63 42.92 -10.29
C PHE A 27 2.22 42.42 -11.61
N GLY A 28 3.54 42.49 -11.79
CA GLY A 28 4.23 41.93 -12.95
C GLY A 28 4.09 40.45 -13.08
N VAL A 29 4.26 39.70 -11.98
CA VAL A 29 4.05 38.23 -11.95
C VAL A 29 2.59 37.87 -12.25
N PHE A 30 1.64 38.62 -11.68
CA PHE A 30 0.21 38.39 -11.92
C PHE A 30 -0.17 38.57 -13.39
N VAL A 31 0.35 39.60 -14.04
CA VAL A 31 0.13 39.85 -15.48
C VAL A 31 0.73 38.74 -16.34
N ILE A 32 1.93 38.25 -16.00
CA ILE A 32 2.56 37.13 -16.71
C ILE A 32 1.72 35.87 -16.59
N VAL A 33 1.22 35.51 -15.40
CA VAL A 33 0.33 34.37 -15.17
C VAL A 33 -0.95 34.50 -15.97
N LEU A 34 -1.58 35.66 -16.00
CA LEU A 34 -2.79 35.90 -16.82
C LEU A 34 -2.51 35.78 -18.33
N LEU A 35 -1.37 36.23 -18.81
CA LEU A 35 -0.98 36.09 -20.22
C LEU A 35 -0.72 34.62 -20.59
N VAL A 36 -0.09 33.84 -19.72
CA VAL A 36 0.12 32.40 -19.94
C VAL A 36 -1.21 31.66 -19.92
N PHE A 37 -2.09 31.95 -18.98
CA PHE A 37 -3.44 31.35 -18.94
C PHE A 37 -4.28 31.72 -20.17
N GLY A 38 -4.23 32.99 -20.60
CA GLY A 38 -4.88 33.47 -21.80
C GLY A 38 -4.37 32.80 -23.08
N ALA A 39 -3.03 32.61 -23.17
CA ALA A 39 -2.42 31.92 -24.31
C ALA A 39 -2.81 30.45 -24.34
N VAL A 40 -2.82 29.74 -23.20
CA VAL A 40 -3.26 28.34 -23.12
C VAL A 40 -4.76 28.21 -23.48
N ALA A 41 -5.60 29.14 -23.03
CA ALA A 41 -7.04 29.12 -23.37
C ALA A 41 -7.31 29.47 -24.84
N PHE A 42 -6.49 30.30 -25.46
CA PHE A 42 -6.69 30.74 -26.85
C PHE A 42 -6.02 29.82 -27.89
N PHE A 43 -4.88 29.22 -27.55
CA PHE A 43 -4.14 28.33 -28.45
C PHE A 43 -4.27 26.85 -28.12
N GLY A 44 -4.73 26.49 -26.91
CA GLY A 44 -5.02 25.12 -26.52
C GLY A 44 -6.33 24.63 -27.12
N ARG A 45 -6.24 23.97 -28.28
CA ARG A 45 -7.40 23.22 -28.81
C ARG A 45 -7.48 21.89 -28.07
N ALA A 46 -8.63 21.61 -27.49
CA ALA A 46 -8.92 20.38 -26.73
C ALA A 46 -8.94 19.08 -27.58
N SER A 47 -8.48 19.10 -28.82
CA SER A 47 -8.58 17.96 -29.74
C SER A 47 -7.25 17.44 -30.31
N ASP A 48 -6.08 18.00 -29.91
CA ASP A 48 -4.80 17.63 -30.50
C ASP A 48 -3.96 16.67 -29.63
N GLY A 49 -4.58 15.74 -28.92
CA GLY A 49 -3.80 14.87 -28.03
C GLY A 49 -4.30 13.46 -27.80
N ASP A 50 -5.49 13.11 -28.27
CA ASP A 50 -5.98 11.75 -28.11
C ASP A 50 -5.44 10.84 -29.25
N PRO A 51 -4.57 9.85 -28.96
CA PRO A 51 -4.20 8.86 -29.95
C PRO A 51 -5.39 7.96 -30.25
N VAL A 52 -6.06 8.19 -31.38
CA VAL A 52 -7.10 7.27 -31.89
C VAL A 52 -6.39 6.05 -32.47
N VAL A 53 -6.34 4.98 -31.69
CA VAL A 53 -5.91 3.65 -32.19
C VAL A 53 -7.13 2.98 -32.79
N THR A 54 -7.21 2.97 -34.12
CA THR A 54 -8.18 2.16 -34.86
C THR A 54 -7.69 0.71 -34.90
N LEU A 55 -8.30 -0.14 -34.06
CA LEU A 55 -8.13 -1.59 -34.12
C LEU A 55 -9.07 -2.14 -35.21
N GLU A 56 -8.52 -2.51 -36.36
CA GLU A 56 -9.24 -3.36 -37.33
C GLU A 56 -9.38 -4.76 -36.74
N LEU A 57 -10.55 -5.12 -36.31
CA LEU A 57 -10.92 -6.49 -35.94
C LEU A 57 -10.99 -7.33 -37.22
N ARG A 58 -9.92 -8.06 -37.50
CA ARG A 58 -9.92 -9.06 -38.59
C ARG A 58 -10.80 -10.23 -38.16
N GLU A 59 -11.93 -10.42 -38.87
CA GLU A 59 -12.80 -11.58 -38.64
C GLU A 59 -11.99 -12.87 -38.75
N PRO A 60 -12.16 -13.81 -37.77
CA PRO A 60 -11.50 -15.10 -37.87
C PRO A 60 -12.05 -15.89 -39.06
N ALA A 61 -11.15 -16.42 -39.89
CA ALA A 61 -11.48 -17.27 -41.03
C ALA A 61 -12.38 -18.45 -40.60
N PRO A 62 -13.38 -18.85 -41.41
CA PRO A 62 -14.28 -19.95 -41.07
C PRO A 62 -13.49 -21.28 -40.97
N ARG A 63 -13.71 -21.99 -39.86
CA ARG A 63 -13.15 -23.31 -39.65
C ARG A 63 -13.71 -24.30 -40.69
N PRO A 64 -12.89 -25.17 -41.27
CA PRO A 64 -13.40 -26.21 -42.17
C PRO A 64 -14.29 -27.19 -41.43
N ALA A 65 -15.45 -27.48 -41.99
CA ALA A 65 -16.44 -28.42 -41.47
C ALA A 65 -15.85 -29.83 -41.38
N LYS A 66 -15.93 -30.41 -40.19
CA LYS A 66 -15.64 -31.83 -39.96
C LYS A 66 -16.71 -32.71 -40.62
N ALA A 67 -16.28 -33.63 -41.50
CA ALA A 67 -17.14 -34.64 -42.13
C ALA A 67 -17.81 -35.57 -41.09
N PRO A 68 -19.03 -36.07 -41.38
CA PRO A 68 -19.79 -36.89 -40.43
C PRO A 68 -19.23 -38.30 -40.35
N ALA A 69 -18.97 -38.76 -39.14
CA ALA A 69 -18.68 -40.17 -38.86
C ALA A 69 -19.97 -40.94 -38.68
N HIS A 70 -20.01 -42.14 -39.28
CA HIS A 70 -21.09 -43.08 -39.37
C HIS A 70 -21.70 -43.48 -38.03
N VAL A 71 -23.03 -43.52 -38.03
CA VAL A 71 -23.91 -44.08 -36.98
C VAL A 71 -23.87 -45.58 -37.01
N ALA A 72 -23.61 -46.26 -35.89
CA ALA A 72 -23.96 -47.61 -35.63
C ALA A 72 -25.05 -47.66 -34.54
N ALA A 73 -26.20 -48.16 -34.89
CA ALA A 73 -27.37 -48.31 -34.06
C ALA A 73 -27.20 -49.42 -33.05
N VAL A 74 -27.59 -49.20 -31.80
CA VAL A 74 -28.03 -50.28 -30.87
C VAL A 74 -29.23 -49.79 -30.07
N LYS A 75 -30.22 -50.64 -30.13
CA LYS A 75 -31.58 -50.81 -29.66
C LYS A 75 -31.89 -50.35 -28.24
N GLU A 76 -33.04 -49.68 -28.13
CA GLU A 76 -33.87 -49.47 -26.93
C GLU A 76 -34.46 -50.81 -26.38
N PRO A 77 -34.85 -50.87 -25.08
CA PRO A 77 -36.28 -51.00 -24.80
C PRO A 77 -36.84 -50.16 -23.63
N ALA A 78 -37.95 -49.61 -23.95
CA ALA A 78 -39.21 -49.26 -23.28
C ALA A 78 -39.34 -49.10 -21.74
N GLY A 79 -39.87 -48.04 -21.35
CA GLY A 79 -40.71 -47.33 -20.45
C GLY A 79 -41.35 -48.04 -19.22
N PRO A 80 -42.22 -47.46 -18.36
CA PRO A 80 -43.23 -46.44 -18.68
C PRO A 80 -43.42 -45.25 -17.66
N SER A 81 -44.04 -44.24 -18.15
CA SER A 81 -45.00 -43.21 -17.63
C SER A 81 -45.33 -43.06 -16.14
N ALA A 82 -45.35 -41.81 -15.70
CA ALA A 82 -46.52 -41.05 -15.16
C ALA A 82 -46.02 -39.71 -14.63
N SER A 83 -46.40 -38.63 -15.22
CA SER A 83 -47.57 -37.74 -15.00
C SER A 83 -47.47 -36.80 -13.82
N SER A 84 -47.54 -35.55 -14.17
CA SER A 84 -48.38 -34.48 -13.61
C SER A 84 -47.74 -33.32 -12.83
N ALA A 85 -47.90 -32.14 -13.43
CA ALA A 85 -48.40 -30.86 -12.94
C ALA A 85 -47.39 -29.87 -12.27
N ALA A 86 -47.06 -28.89 -13.07
CA ALA A 86 -47.29 -27.44 -12.86
C ALA A 86 -47.03 -26.84 -11.48
N LEU A 87 -46.08 -25.90 -11.47
CA LEU A 87 -46.28 -24.47 -11.12
C LEU A 87 -44.89 -23.80 -11.04
N ALA A 88 -44.66 -22.84 -11.92
CA ALA A 88 -43.64 -21.80 -11.71
C ALA A 88 -44.09 -20.87 -10.60
N PRO A 89 -43.19 -20.25 -9.85
CA PRO A 89 -42.89 -18.88 -10.18
C PRO A 89 -41.41 -18.49 -10.14
N ALA A 90 -41.16 -17.40 -10.82
CA ALA A 90 -40.03 -16.59 -11.00
C ALA A 90 -39.15 -16.34 -9.75
N GLY A 91 -37.84 -16.30 -9.98
CA GLY A 91 -36.89 -15.79 -9.01
C GLY A 91 -35.47 -16.24 -9.38
N ALA A 92 -34.85 -15.62 -10.38
CA ALA A 92 -33.44 -15.77 -10.63
C ALA A 92 -32.64 -15.11 -9.48
N PRO A 93 -31.71 -15.81 -8.82
CA PRO A 93 -30.76 -15.13 -7.97
C PRO A 93 -29.70 -14.48 -8.84
N VAL A 94 -29.63 -13.17 -8.80
CA VAL A 94 -28.50 -12.37 -9.26
C VAL A 94 -27.29 -12.79 -8.40
N SER A 95 -26.32 -13.42 -9.02
CA SER A 95 -25.00 -13.60 -8.42
C SER A 95 -24.37 -12.22 -8.20
N PRO A 96 -23.91 -11.88 -6.99
CA PRO A 96 -23.12 -10.69 -6.80
C PRO A 96 -21.78 -10.90 -7.49
N GLY A 97 -21.51 -10.08 -8.51
CA GLY A 97 -20.20 -9.99 -9.15
C GLY A 97 -19.19 -9.50 -8.14
N SER A 98 -18.33 -10.38 -7.67
CA SER A 98 -17.15 -10.03 -6.89
C SER A 98 -16.11 -9.46 -7.86
N THR A 99 -16.05 -8.16 -7.99
CA THR A 99 -14.94 -7.46 -8.64
C THR A 99 -13.95 -7.03 -7.56
N ALA A 100 -13.02 -7.91 -7.23
CA ALA A 100 -11.83 -7.48 -6.51
C ALA A 100 -11.08 -6.46 -7.38
N PRO A 101 -10.63 -5.32 -6.85
CA PRO A 101 -9.99 -4.24 -7.61
C PRO A 101 -8.68 -4.64 -8.31
N PHE A 102 -8.20 -5.86 -8.10
CA PHE A 102 -6.98 -6.40 -8.72
C PHE A 102 -7.23 -7.46 -9.81
N ALA A 103 -8.49 -7.78 -10.14
CA ALA A 103 -8.81 -8.84 -11.10
C ALA A 103 -8.65 -8.43 -12.57
N ASN A 104 -8.46 -7.15 -12.89
CA ASN A 104 -8.38 -6.62 -14.26
C ASN A 104 -6.99 -6.15 -14.69
N ALA A 105 -5.93 -6.48 -13.96
CA ALA A 105 -4.59 -6.28 -14.49
C ALA A 105 -4.35 -7.33 -15.60
N PRO A 106 -3.93 -6.94 -16.82
CA PRO A 106 -3.56 -7.89 -17.85
C PRO A 106 -2.45 -8.81 -17.32
N ALA A 107 -2.61 -10.11 -17.51
CA ALA A 107 -1.63 -11.10 -17.07
C ALA A 107 -0.25 -10.72 -17.62
N PRO A 108 0.77 -10.54 -16.77
CA PRO A 108 2.10 -10.15 -17.22
C PRO A 108 2.70 -11.25 -18.10
N PRO A 109 3.55 -10.89 -19.08
CA PRO A 109 4.29 -11.86 -19.87
C PRO A 109 5.13 -12.75 -18.96
N LEU A 110 5.22 -14.03 -19.30
CA LEU A 110 6.00 -15.02 -18.58
C LEU A 110 7.44 -14.54 -18.36
N PRO A 111 7.95 -14.54 -17.11
CA PRO A 111 9.33 -14.17 -16.85
C PRO A 111 10.30 -15.20 -17.47
N PRO A 112 11.52 -14.76 -17.87
CA PRO A 112 12.56 -15.69 -18.30
C PRO A 112 12.86 -16.68 -17.17
N GLN A 113 13.10 -17.93 -17.51
CA GLN A 113 13.46 -18.97 -16.57
C GLN A 113 14.77 -18.59 -15.87
N ILE A 114 14.69 -18.35 -14.56
CA ILE A 114 15.86 -18.12 -13.72
C ILE A 114 16.53 -19.48 -13.50
N VAL A 115 17.72 -19.65 -14.07
CA VAL A 115 18.59 -20.78 -13.77
C VAL A 115 19.04 -20.63 -12.30
N PRO A 116 18.90 -21.66 -11.45
CA PRO A 116 19.27 -21.53 -10.04
C PRO A 116 20.78 -21.44 -9.88
N GLY A 117 21.27 -20.24 -9.71
CA GLY A 117 22.60 -19.98 -9.13
C GLY A 117 22.43 -19.75 -7.64
N THR A 118 22.53 -20.79 -6.86
CA THR A 118 22.29 -20.80 -5.43
C THR A 118 23.35 -20.00 -4.69
N ILE A 119 23.04 -18.78 -4.27
CA ILE A 119 23.74 -18.18 -3.13
C ILE A 119 22.88 -18.51 -1.90
N VAL A 120 23.18 -19.62 -1.28
CA VAL A 120 22.61 -19.98 0.02
C VAL A 120 23.21 -19.02 1.05
N LYS A 121 22.47 -17.99 1.44
CA LYS A 121 22.77 -17.20 2.64
C LYS A 121 22.51 -18.05 3.88
N PRO A 122 23.27 -17.85 4.99
CA PRO A 122 23.10 -18.63 6.20
C PRO A 122 21.67 -18.44 6.75
N VAL A 123 20.97 -19.54 6.82
CA VAL A 123 19.69 -19.67 7.51
C VAL A 123 19.91 -19.26 8.97
N LEU A 124 19.19 -18.24 9.42
CA LEU A 124 19.08 -17.94 10.85
C LEU A 124 18.57 -19.20 11.55
N ALA A 125 19.45 -19.79 12.37
CA ALA A 125 19.24 -21.12 12.93
C ALA A 125 17.99 -21.15 13.85
N GLY A 126 16.98 -21.89 13.45
CA GLY A 126 16.16 -22.76 14.30
C GLY A 126 15.08 -22.13 15.17
N LYS A 127 15.11 -20.87 15.58
CA LYS A 127 14.11 -20.28 16.50
C LYS A 127 13.14 -19.25 15.88
N ALA A 128 13.45 -18.70 14.72
CA ALA A 128 12.63 -17.66 14.08
C ALA A 128 11.50 -18.20 13.19
N LEU A 129 11.40 -19.50 13.01
CA LEU A 129 10.57 -20.14 11.99
C LEU A 129 9.14 -20.44 12.43
N ILE A 130 8.91 -20.60 13.72
CA ILE A 130 7.59 -20.87 14.28
C ILE A 130 7.22 -19.66 15.12
N ALA A 131 5.96 -19.21 15.00
CA ALA A 131 5.48 -18.16 15.87
C ALA A 131 5.66 -18.59 17.33
N ASP A 132 6.29 -17.73 18.14
CA ASP A 132 6.54 -18.03 19.56
C ASP A 132 5.22 -18.13 20.32
N PRO A 133 4.89 -19.29 20.92
CA PRO A 133 3.63 -19.46 21.66
C PRO A 133 3.43 -18.43 22.77
N ALA A 134 4.51 -17.89 23.37
CA ALA A 134 4.43 -16.87 24.40
C ALA A 134 3.88 -15.53 23.88
N LEU A 135 3.97 -15.30 22.56
CA LEU A 135 3.49 -14.10 21.87
C LEU A 135 2.12 -14.28 21.24
N ILE A 136 1.42 -15.39 21.55
CA ILE A 136 0.11 -15.75 20.98
C ILE A 136 -0.89 -15.96 22.11
N GLU A 137 -2.01 -15.27 22.01
CA GLU A 137 -3.23 -15.51 22.79
C GLU A 137 -4.19 -16.34 21.95
N GLN A 138 -4.59 -17.51 22.45
CA GLN A 138 -5.61 -18.34 21.78
C GLN A 138 -6.99 -17.81 22.14
N THR A 139 -7.74 -17.38 21.12
CA THR A 139 -9.12 -16.89 21.26
C THR A 139 -10.10 -17.78 20.49
N GLN A 140 -11.39 -17.57 20.71
CA GLN A 140 -12.43 -18.27 19.93
C GLN A 140 -12.39 -17.94 18.42
N GLN A 141 -11.84 -16.79 18.05
CA GLN A 141 -11.71 -16.32 16.67
C GLN A 141 -10.40 -16.78 16.01
N GLY A 142 -9.45 -17.29 16.79
CA GLY A 142 -8.15 -17.73 16.35
C GLY A 142 -6.99 -17.13 17.16
N PRO A 143 -5.73 -17.35 16.73
CA PRO A 143 -4.54 -16.87 17.43
C PRO A 143 -4.38 -15.36 17.26
N LEU A 144 -4.32 -14.61 18.36
CA LEU A 144 -4.01 -13.17 18.37
C LEU A 144 -2.60 -12.91 18.89
N PRO A 145 -1.88 -11.90 18.36
CA PRO A 145 -0.62 -11.47 18.95
C PRO A 145 -0.82 -10.90 20.35
N ARG A 146 0.12 -11.13 21.24
CA ARG A 146 0.18 -10.55 22.60
C ARG A 146 1.59 -10.17 22.98
N ILE A 147 1.74 -9.31 23.97
CA ILE A 147 3.00 -9.09 24.67
C ILE A 147 3.21 -10.29 25.58
N ALA A 148 4.40 -10.91 25.53
CA ALA A 148 4.73 -12.03 26.39
C ALA A 148 4.89 -11.60 27.85
N ASP A 149 4.79 -12.56 28.77
CA ASP A 149 4.88 -12.28 30.22
C ASP A 149 6.29 -11.79 30.64
N ASP A 150 7.31 -12.02 29.82
CA ASP A 150 8.68 -11.51 29.96
C ASP A 150 8.88 -10.11 29.36
N GLY A 151 7.83 -9.47 28.84
CA GLY A 151 7.84 -8.14 28.23
C GLY A 151 8.25 -8.11 26.75
N ARG A 152 8.60 -9.24 26.13
CA ARG A 152 8.87 -9.26 24.68
C ARG A 152 7.60 -8.96 23.90
N THR A 153 7.72 -8.07 22.92
CA THR A 153 6.64 -7.74 21.99
C THR A 153 6.80 -8.53 20.68
N PRO A 154 5.71 -8.75 19.92
CA PRO A 154 5.80 -9.29 18.55
C PRO A 154 6.75 -8.48 17.66
N MET A 155 6.72 -7.13 17.75
CA MET A 155 7.66 -6.27 17.03
C MET A 155 9.11 -6.64 17.33
N MET A 156 9.48 -6.77 18.60
CA MET A 156 10.87 -7.10 19.00
C MET A 156 11.27 -8.53 18.63
N ALA A 157 10.34 -9.48 18.77
CA ALA A 157 10.64 -10.90 18.59
C ALA A 157 10.67 -11.34 17.12
N TYR A 158 9.90 -10.66 16.26
CA TYR A 158 9.75 -11.01 14.85
C TYR A 158 10.55 -10.07 13.91
N ALA A 159 11.10 -8.98 14.44
CA ALA A 159 12.05 -8.14 13.71
C ALA A 159 13.36 -8.90 13.48
N PRO A 160 13.89 -8.92 12.24
CA PRO A 160 15.26 -9.37 12.01
C PRO A 160 16.25 -8.43 12.70
N PRO A 161 17.45 -8.92 13.08
CA PRO A 161 18.48 -8.07 13.66
C PRO A 161 18.86 -6.95 12.68
N ALA A 162 18.68 -5.69 13.10
CA ALA A 162 19.14 -4.56 12.31
C ALA A 162 20.68 -4.46 12.37
N PRO A 163 21.35 -4.12 11.25
CA PRO A 163 22.77 -3.85 11.26
C PRO A 163 23.12 -2.72 12.24
N SER A 164 24.18 -2.89 13.03
CA SER A 164 24.71 -1.86 13.95
C SER A 164 25.48 -0.76 13.20
N ASP A 165 25.01 -0.35 12.06
CA ASP A 165 25.64 0.57 11.12
C ASP A 165 25.14 2.00 11.37
N LYS A 166 26.06 2.98 11.26
CA LYS A 166 25.75 4.40 11.42
C LYS A 166 25.33 5.10 10.11
N ARG A 167 25.39 4.38 9.00
CA ARG A 167 24.97 4.91 7.71
C ARG A 167 23.47 5.22 7.71
N PRO A 168 23.01 6.16 6.87
CA PRO A 168 21.58 6.40 6.68
C PRO A 168 20.85 5.10 6.33
N ARG A 169 19.70 4.89 6.98
CA ARG A 169 18.89 3.66 6.88
C ARG A 169 17.78 3.83 5.87
N ILE A 170 17.56 2.82 5.04
CA ILE A 170 16.41 2.78 4.14
C ILE A 170 15.64 1.50 4.39
N ALA A 171 14.33 1.62 4.61
CA ALA A 171 13.41 0.50 4.70
C ALA A 171 12.50 0.46 3.47
N ILE A 172 12.31 -0.73 2.89
CA ILE A 172 11.35 -0.97 1.81
C ILE A 172 10.33 -1.98 2.29
N VAL A 173 9.05 -1.66 2.12
CA VAL A 173 7.94 -2.58 2.33
C VAL A 173 7.34 -2.93 0.97
N VAL A 174 7.20 -4.22 0.68
CA VAL A 174 6.46 -4.69 -0.50
C VAL A 174 5.14 -5.26 -0.04
N SER A 175 4.05 -4.71 -0.59
CA SER A 175 2.65 -5.00 -0.26
C SER A 175 1.99 -5.93 -1.29
N GLY A 176 0.87 -6.55 -0.93
CA GLY A 176 0.07 -7.38 -1.83
C GLY A 176 0.50 -8.84 -1.91
N LEU A 177 1.34 -9.31 -0.97
CA LEU A 177 1.69 -10.73 -0.91
C LEU A 177 0.48 -11.56 -0.42
N GLY A 178 0.45 -12.83 -0.82
CA GLY A 178 -0.66 -13.76 -0.52
C GLY A 178 -1.76 -13.78 -1.58
N ILE A 179 -1.88 -12.72 -2.43
CA ILE A 179 -2.95 -12.67 -3.45
C ILE A 179 -2.65 -13.59 -4.65
N SER A 180 -1.39 -13.62 -5.07
CA SER A 180 -0.92 -14.47 -6.17
C SER A 180 0.22 -15.36 -5.69
N ALA A 181 0.00 -16.67 -5.65
CA ALA A 181 1.00 -17.66 -5.21
C ALA A 181 2.31 -17.54 -6.00
N LYS A 182 2.22 -17.35 -7.33
CA LYS A 182 3.39 -17.21 -8.20
C LYS A 182 4.18 -15.93 -7.92
N ALA A 183 3.50 -14.78 -7.81
CA ALA A 183 4.14 -13.51 -7.53
C ALA A 183 4.72 -13.47 -6.11
N THR A 184 3.99 -14.01 -5.13
CA THR A 184 4.44 -14.14 -3.74
C THR A 184 5.71 -14.96 -3.63
N SER A 185 5.75 -16.16 -4.25
CA SER A 185 6.95 -17.00 -4.26
C SER A 185 8.14 -16.32 -4.93
N ALA A 186 7.91 -15.63 -6.06
CA ALA A 186 8.97 -14.90 -6.76
C ALA A 186 9.54 -13.75 -5.94
N ALA A 187 8.70 -13.00 -5.23
CA ALA A 187 9.13 -11.90 -4.37
C ALA A 187 9.94 -12.41 -3.16
N ILE A 188 9.45 -13.44 -2.47
CA ILE A 188 10.16 -14.05 -1.33
C ILE A 188 11.55 -14.53 -1.76
N ALA A 189 11.68 -15.15 -2.93
CA ALA A 189 12.97 -15.66 -3.41
C ALA A 189 13.89 -14.59 -4.01
N GLY A 190 13.31 -13.52 -4.60
CA GLY A 190 14.05 -12.53 -5.38
C GLY A 190 14.48 -11.30 -4.60
N LEU A 191 13.78 -10.94 -3.54
CA LEU A 191 14.09 -9.75 -2.73
C LEU A 191 15.16 -10.04 -1.67
N PRO A 192 16.02 -9.06 -1.32
CA PRO A 192 16.89 -9.18 -0.15
C PRO A 192 16.11 -9.38 1.15
N ALA A 193 16.66 -10.14 2.07
CA ALA A 193 16.04 -10.44 3.37
C ALA A 193 15.68 -9.20 4.20
N ASP A 194 16.41 -8.10 4.00
CA ASP A 194 16.17 -6.82 4.68
C ASP A 194 14.92 -6.06 4.14
N VAL A 195 14.30 -6.53 3.03
CA VAL A 195 13.03 -6.01 2.56
C VAL A 195 11.89 -6.60 3.38
N THR A 196 11.04 -5.76 3.92
CA THR A 196 9.85 -6.15 4.67
C THR A 196 8.72 -6.54 3.72
N LEU A 197 8.02 -7.63 4.01
CA LEU A 197 6.94 -8.16 3.17
C LEU A 197 5.60 -8.06 3.88
N ALA A 198 4.60 -7.43 3.24
CA ALA A 198 3.27 -7.26 3.78
C ALA A 198 2.27 -8.21 3.09
N PHE A 199 1.54 -8.98 3.89
CA PHE A 199 0.65 -10.02 3.44
C PHE A 199 -0.81 -9.64 3.65
N ALA A 200 -1.62 -9.78 2.59
CA ALA A 200 -3.07 -9.65 2.66
C ALA A 200 -3.69 -10.83 3.45
N PRO A 201 -4.75 -10.59 4.24
CA PRO A 201 -5.31 -11.60 5.15
C PRO A 201 -6.25 -12.61 4.48
N TYR A 202 -6.36 -12.65 3.16
CA TYR A 202 -7.45 -13.34 2.47
C TYR A 202 -7.12 -14.74 1.92
N ASP A 203 -5.84 -15.06 1.74
CA ASP A 203 -5.40 -16.37 1.24
C ASP A 203 -5.49 -17.43 2.36
N ASP A 204 -6.09 -18.58 2.08
CA ASP A 204 -6.17 -19.70 3.02
C ASP A 204 -4.79 -20.27 3.34
N ASP A 205 -3.84 -20.18 2.42
CA ASP A 205 -2.46 -20.65 2.56
C ASP A 205 -1.49 -19.57 3.09
N VAL A 206 -1.99 -18.39 3.51
CA VAL A 206 -1.15 -17.25 3.89
C VAL A 206 -0.09 -17.59 4.95
N GLN A 207 -0.44 -18.42 5.94
CA GLN A 207 0.51 -18.85 6.98
C GLN A 207 1.72 -19.60 6.40
N ARG A 208 1.53 -20.39 5.35
CA ARG A 208 2.64 -21.07 4.65
C ARG A 208 3.58 -20.07 4.01
N TRP A 209 3.05 -19.06 3.33
CA TRP A 209 3.83 -18.00 2.71
C TRP A 209 4.59 -17.15 3.73
N VAL A 210 3.95 -16.80 4.84
CA VAL A 210 4.58 -16.08 5.96
C VAL A 210 5.74 -16.91 6.54
N SER A 211 5.54 -18.21 6.75
CA SER A 211 6.59 -19.11 7.25
C SER A 211 7.76 -19.20 6.27
N GLU A 212 7.49 -19.20 4.95
CA GLU A 212 8.52 -19.18 3.93
C GLU A 212 9.30 -17.85 3.94
N ALA A 213 8.60 -16.70 3.95
CA ALA A 213 9.22 -15.39 4.01
C ALA A 213 10.15 -15.23 5.24
N ARG A 214 9.68 -15.64 6.40
CA ARG A 214 10.48 -15.63 7.63
C ARG A 214 11.69 -16.55 7.56
N ARG A 215 11.56 -17.72 6.93
CA ARG A 215 12.69 -18.66 6.72
C ARG A 215 13.76 -18.08 5.81
N GLN A 216 13.37 -17.21 4.86
CA GLN A 216 14.28 -16.44 4.02
C GLN A 216 14.87 -15.22 4.75
N GLY A 217 14.41 -14.92 5.98
CA GLY A 217 14.90 -13.82 6.81
C GLY A 217 14.12 -12.51 6.69
N HIS A 218 13.02 -12.49 5.96
CA HIS A 218 12.18 -11.29 5.83
C HIS A 218 11.40 -10.97 7.10
N GLU A 219 11.32 -9.71 7.43
CA GLU A 219 10.29 -9.19 8.31
C GLU A 219 8.93 -9.25 7.63
N VAL A 220 7.90 -9.58 8.41
CA VAL A 220 6.54 -9.71 7.91
C VAL A 220 5.62 -8.72 8.60
N LEU A 221 4.77 -8.07 7.81
CA LEU A 221 3.63 -7.26 8.24
C LEU A 221 2.32 -7.91 7.78
N LEU A 222 1.24 -7.63 8.51
CA LEU A 222 -0.12 -7.92 8.09
C LEU A 222 -0.71 -6.67 7.43
N GLU A 223 -1.33 -6.81 6.27
CA GLU A 223 -2.13 -5.76 5.67
C GLU A 223 -3.52 -5.71 6.29
N LEU A 224 -3.90 -4.53 6.79
CA LEU A 224 -5.24 -4.26 7.30
C LEU A 224 -6.06 -3.57 6.21
N PRO A 225 -7.14 -4.20 5.71
CA PRO A 225 -8.04 -3.58 4.76
C PRO A 225 -8.74 -2.37 5.41
N MET A 226 -8.57 -1.19 4.82
CA MET A 226 -9.11 0.07 5.35
C MET A 226 -9.85 0.84 4.26
N GLU A 227 -10.93 1.54 4.64
CA GLU A 227 -11.82 2.27 3.75
C GLU A 227 -11.09 3.39 2.98
N PRO A 228 -11.03 3.35 1.62
CA PRO A 228 -10.55 4.45 0.80
C PRO A 228 -11.64 5.51 0.60
N TYR A 229 -11.27 6.65 -0.03
CA TYR A 229 -12.21 7.74 -0.29
C TYR A 229 -13.31 7.39 -1.31
N ASP A 230 -13.00 6.52 -2.24
CA ASP A 230 -13.87 6.06 -3.33
C ASP A 230 -14.58 4.73 -3.03
N PHE A 231 -14.63 4.33 -1.73
CA PHE A 231 -15.42 3.17 -1.33
C PHE A 231 -16.91 3.39 -1.66
N PRO A 232 -17.65 2.41 -2.24
CA PRO A 232 -17.29 1.02 -2.47
C PRO A 232 -16.64 0.70 -3.85
N ASP A 233 -16.34 1.72 -4.68
CA ASP A 233 -15.78 1.48 -6.02
C ASP A 233 -14.38 0.79 -5.91
N SER A 234 -13.56 1.21 -4.94
CA SER A 234 -12.36 0.48 -4.51
C SER A 234 -12.66 -0.21 -3.18
N ASP A 235 -12.98 -1.50 -3.22
CA ASP A 235 -13.29 -2.29 -2.01
C ASP A 235 -12.11 -3.20 -1.65
N PRO A 236 -11.41 -2.96 -0.52
CA PRO A 236 -10.31 -3.81 -0.07
C PRO A 236 -10.78 -5.16 0.53
N GLY A 237 -12.09 -5.40 0.59
CA GLY A 237 -12.67 -6.69 0.97
C GLY A 237 -13.65 -6.64 2.15
N PRO A 238 -14.23 -7.80 2.51
CA PRO A 238 -15.39 -7.87 3.43
C PRO A 238 -15.07 -7.43 4.88
N HIS A 239 -13.81 -7.47 5.25
CA HIS A 239 -13.36 -7.10 6.60
C HIS A 239 -12.68 -5.72 6.65
N THR A 240 -13.05 -4.82 5.73
CA THR A 240 -12.55 -3.46 5.65
C THR A 240 -12.91 -2.65 6.90
N LEU A 241 -11.90 -2.07 7.56
CA LEU A 241 -12.10 -1.09 8.64
C LEU A 241 -12.70 0.18 8.06
N ARG A 242 -13.79 0.67 8.66
CA ARG A 242 -14.59 1.75 8.07
C ARG A 242 -14.72 2.95 9.02
N ALA A 243 -14.64 4.14 8.46
CA ALA A 243 -14.86 5.38 9.20
C ALA A 243 -16.33 5.51 9.62
N GLY A 244 -16.56 5.93 10.87
CA GLY A 244 -17.89 6.24 11.39
C GLY A 244 -18.80 5.03 11.68
N VAL A 245 -18.28 3.77 11.67
CA VAL A 245 -19.09 2.56 11.98
C VAL A 245 -18.88 2.15 13.43
N GLY A 246 -18.80 2.72 14.39
CA GLY A 246 -18.63 2.30 15.78
C GLY A 246 -17.45 1.34 16.06
N GLU A 247 -16.89 1.47 17.23
CA GLU A 247 -15.67 0.76 17.66
C GLU A 247 -15.84 -0.76 17.63
N GLU A 248 -16.98 -1.29 18.08
CA GLU A 248 -17.21 -2.74 18.13
C GLU A 248 -17.14 -3.39 16.76
N SER A 249 -17.73 -2.76 15.75
CA SER A 249 -17.71 -3.25 14.37
C SER A 249 -16.30 -3.27 13.79
N ASN A 250 -15.50 -2.22 14.03
CA ASN A 250 -14.11 -2.20 13.59
C ASN A 250 -13.23 -3.16 14.39
N THR A 251 -13.47 -3.34 15.69
CA THR A 251 -12.76 -4.32 16.51
C THR A 251 -12.99 -5.75 16.03
N GLN A 252 -14.22 -6.10 15.62
CA GLN A 252 -14.50 -7.42 15.03
C GLN A 252 -13.74 -7.64 13.71
N ARG A 253 -13.72 -6.66 12.82
CA ARG A 253 -12.97 -6.72 11.54
C ARG A 253 -11.46 -6.79 11.76
N LEU A 254 -10.95 -5.97 12.68
CA LEU A 254 -9.55 -5.97 13.07
C LEU A 254 -9.14 -7.33 13.63
N THR A 255 -9.92 -7.88 14.58
CA THR A 255 -9.65 -9.17 15.19
C THR A 255 -9.65 -10.28 14.14
N TRP A 256 -10.61 -10.29 13.23
CA TRP A 256 -10.61 -11.22 12.12
C TRP A 256 -9.30 -11.16 11.32
N SER A 257 -8.87 -9.98 10.93
CA SER A 257 -7.62 -9.81 10.16
C SER A 257 -6.40 -10.30 10.95
N LEU A 258 -6.29 -9.93 12.24
CA LEU A 258 -5.15 -10.27 13.09
C LEU A 258 -5.03 -11.77 13.39
N THR A 259 -6.13 -12.55 13.26
CA THR A 259 -6.15 -14.00 13.50
C THR A 259 -5.82 -14.85 12.27
N ARG A 260 -5.65 -14.24 11.09
CA ARG A 260 -5.47 -15.01 9.83
C ARG A 260 -4.15 -15.74 9.76
N PHE A 261 -3.11 -15.19 10.34
CA PHE A 261 -1.79 -15.83 10.46
C PHE A 261 -1.02 -15.27 11.65
N THR A 262 0.11 -15.85 11.96
CA THR A 262 0.97 -15.47 13.08
C THR A 262 2.39 -15.20 12.63
N GLY A 263 3.20 -14.52 13.47
CA GLY A 263 4.61 -14.29 13.17
C GLY A 263 4.90 -12.99 12.44
N TYR A 264 4.02 -12.01 12.52
CA TYR A 264 4.23 -10.65 12.00
C TYR A 264 4.68 -9.70 13.11
N ALA A 265 5.54 -8.74 12.76
CA ALA A 265 6.10 -7.76 13.68
C ALA A 265 5.18 -6.54 13.87
N GLY A 266 4.33 -6.26 12.88
CA GLY A 266 3.46 -5.11 12.85
C GLY A 266 2.41 -5.23 11.76
N VAL A 267 1.71 -4.15 11.52
CA VAL A 267 0.67 -4.07 10.50
C VAL A 267 0.89 -2.88 9.57
N THR A 268 0.31 -2.93 8.38
CA THR A 268 0.23 -1.80 7.45
C THR A 268 -1.19 -1.66 6.90
N ASN A 269 -1.54 -0.50 6.39
CA ASN A 269 -2.84 -0.31 5.76
C ASN A 269 -2.84 -0.79 4.30
N LEU A 270 -3.89 -1.49 3.90
CA LEU A 270 -4.27 -1.70 2.51
C LEU A 270 -5.32 -0.65 2.14
N LEU A 271 -4.99 0.28 1.24
CA LEU A 271 -5.78 1.49 0.95
C LEU A 271 -5.94 2.38 2.19
N GLY A 272 -7.15 2.82 2.53
CA GLY A 272 -7.46 3.43 3.82
C GLY A 272 -7.43 4.95 3.86
N GLY A 273 -7.42 5.66 2.73
CA GLY A 273 -7.34 7.12 2.74
C GLY A 273 -8.42 7.80 3.59
N ARG A 274 -9.66 7.29 3.55
CA ARG A 274 -10.76 7.81 4.36
C ARG A 274 -10.64 7.40 5.84
N PHE A 275 -10.34 6.13 6.09
CA PHE A 275 -10.22 5.60 7.45
C PHE A 275 -9.09 6.27 8.24
N LEU A 276 -7.91 6.43 7.60
CA LEU A 276 -6.75 7.10 8.20
C LEU A 276 -6.98 8.59 8.45
N GLY A 277 -7.92 9.22 7.73
CA GLY A 277 -8.32 10.61 7.92
C GLY A 277 -9.34 10.83 9.03
N ASP A 278 -9.87 9.77 9.66
CA ASP A 278 -10.85 9.82 10.74
C ASP A 278 -10.22 9.39 12.08
N PRO A 279 -9.78 10.35 12.91
CA PRO A 279 -9.10 10.05 14.16
C PRO A 279 -9.97 9.25 15.15
N ASP A 280 -11.29 9.47 15.16
CA ASP A 280 -12.19 8.80 16.08
C ASP A 280 -12.32 7.30 15.81
N SER A 281 -12.28 6.91 14.53
CA SER A 281 -12.26 5.49 14.13
C SER A 281 -10.87 4.87 14.22
N LEU A 282 -9.81 5.66 13.99
CA LEU A 282 -8.42 5.18 13.95
C LEU A 282 -7.84 4.93 15.36
N GLU A 283 -8.11 5.82 16.32
CA GLU A 283 -7.50 5.77 17.65
C GLU A 283 -7.78 4.47 18.40
N PRO A 284 -9.02 3.91 18.43
CA PRO A 284 -9.26 2.59 19.02
C PRO A 284 -8.45 1.47 18.37
N VAL A 285 -8.29 1.50 17.05
CA VAL A 285 -7.51 0.51 16.30
C VAL A 285 -6.03 0.60 16.67
N MET A 286 -5.44 1.78 16.65
CA MET A 286 -4.04 1.98 17.03
C MET A 286 -3.77 1.63 18.49
N THR A 287 -4.71 1.93 19.39
CA THR A 287 -4.66 1.52 20.80
C THR A 287 -4.64 0.00 20.93
N PHE A 288 -5.49 -0.70 20.19
CA PHE A 288 -5.54 -2.15 20.18
C PHE A 288 -4.20 -2.76 19.70
N LEU A 289 -3.63 -2.22 18.63
CA LEU A 289 -2.35 -2.67 18.08
C LEU A 289 -1.19 -2.44 19.06
N ALA A 290 -1.10 -1.26 19.64
CA ALA A 290 -0.05 -0.90 20.61
C ALA A 290 -0.09 -1.80 21.85
N ARG A 291 -1.27 -2.08 22.39
CA ARG A 291 -1.46 -3.00 23.53
C ARG A 291 -1.05 -4.44 23.23
N ARG A 292 -0.97 -4.80 21.96
CA ARG A 292 -0.50 -6.12 21.50
C ARG A 292 0.95 -6.13 21.06
N GLY A 293 1.66 -5.02 21.23
CA GLY A 293 3.09 -4.89 20.93
C GLY A 293 3.42 -4.91 19.45
N LEU A 294 2.48 -4.46 18.61
CA LEU A 294 2.63 -4.32 17.17
C LEU A 294 2.94 -2.87 16.81
N PHE A 295 3.80 -2.65 15.81
CA PHE A 295 3.94 -1.32 15.22
C PHE A 295 3.00 -1.13 14.02
N PHE A 296 2.66 0.11 13.74
CA PHE A 296 1.89 0.49 12.56
C PHE A 296 2.80 1.17 11.53
N PHE A 297 2.89 0.57 10.34
CA PHE A 297 3.54 1.15 9.17
C PHE A 297 2.46 1.78 8.28
N ASP A 298 2.37 3.12 8.30
CA ASP A 298 1.47 3.86 7.42
C ASP A 298 2.07 3.87 6.01
N SER A 299 1.43 3.15 5.08
CA SER A 299 1.92 3.03 3.71
C SER A 299 1.88 4.36 2.94
N GLY A 300 1.27 5.43 3.50
CA GLY A 300 1.13 6.74 2.84
C GLY A 300 0.52 6.64 1.43
N PRO A 301 0.27 7.67 0.70
CA PRO A 301 0.13 9.05 1.10
C PRO A 301 -1.33 9.46 1.28
N ALA A 302 -1.92 9.17 2.41
CA ALA A 302 -3.13 9.89 2.75
C ALA A 302 -2.72 11.34 3.03
N THR A 303 -3.07 12.25 2.15
CA THR A 303 -2.78 13.68 2.26
C THR A 303 -3.30 14.31 3.56
N ARG A 304 -4.07 13.55 4.36
CA ARG A 304 -4.68 13.94 5.63
C ARG A 304 -4.75 12.76 6.60
N SER A 305 -3.70 11.96 6.71
CA SER A 305 -3.67 10.90 7.73
C SER A 305 -3.61 11.51 9.13
N ALA A 306 -4.51 11.08 10.02
CA ALA A 306 -4.46 11.40 11.44
C ALA A 306 -3.49 10.47 12.20
N ALA A 307 -2.94 9.45 11.55
CA ALA A 307 -2.12 8.43 12.18
C ALA A 307 -0.86 8.98 12.90
N PRO A 308 -0.12 9.97 12.38
CA PRO A 308 1.00 10.55 13.10
C PRO A 308 0.60 11.15 14.45
N ASP A 309 -0.49 11.94 14.46
CA ASP A 309 -0.97 12.61 15.66
C ASP A 309 -1.54 11.61 16.67
N VAL A 310 -2.27 10.61 16.20
CA VAL A 310 -2.80 9.52 17.04
C VAL A 310 -1.64 8.70 17.63
N ALA A 311 -0.66 8.32 16.84
CA ALA A 311 0.52 7.60 17.31
C ALA A 311 1.29 8.36 18.38
N GLN A 312 1.47 9.66 18.19
CA GLN A 312 2.13 10.53 19.16
C GLN A 312 1.37 10.61 20.48
N ARG A 313 0.03 10.75 20.45
CA ARG A 313 -0.78 10.80 21.68
C ARG A 313 -0.76 9.49 22.44
N LEU A 314 -0.74 8.37 21.75
CA LEU A 314 -0.75 7.02 22.33
C LEU A 314 0.63 6.49 22.70
N ASP A 315 1.70 7.20 22.36
CA ASP A 315 3.09 6.69 22.41
C ASP A 315 3.21 5.33 21.70
N ALA A 316 2.50 5.19 20.57
CA ALA A 316 2.42 3.95 19.82
C ALA A 316 3.58 3.82 18.81
N PRO A 317 4.18 2.63 18.66
CA PRO A 317 5.21 2.40 17.66
C PRO A 317 4.67 2.64 16.24
N TYR A 318 5.24 3.61 15.53
CA TYR A 318 4.71 4.10 14.25
C TYR A 318 5.81 4.51 13.29
N VAL A 319 5.61 4.20 12.01
CA VAL A 319 6.42 4.68 10.88
C VAL A 319 5.50 5.08 9.75
N GLN A 320 5.75 6.24 9.15
CA GLN A 320 5.09 6.66 7.91
C GLN A 320 6.03 6.45 6.73
N SER A 321 5.51 5.88 5.65
CA SER A 321 6.24 5.77 4.38
C SER A 321 6.55 7.16 3.83
N SER A 322 7.79 7.35 3.41
CA SER A 322 8.24 8.60 2.79
C SER A 322 7.72 8.75 1.35
N THR A 323 7.46 7.64 0.66
CA THR A 323 6.98 7.61 -0.73
C THR A 323 6.46 6.23 -1.15
N THR A 324 5.54 6.21 -2.11
CA THR A 324 5.21 5.01 -2.90
C THR A 324 6.16 4.96 -4.10
N ILE A 325 6.89 3.84 -4.26
CA ILE A 325 7.97 3.75 -5.25
C ILE A 325 7.47 3.37 -6.65
N ASP A 326 6.28 2.81 -6.79
CA ASP A 326 5.73 2.26 -8.02
C ASP A 326 4.34 2.79 -8.37
N THR A 327 4.07 4.05 -8.01
CA THR A 327 2.85 4.75 -8.45
C THR A 327 2.73 4.71 -9.99
N ILE A 328 3.85 4.79 -10.69
CA ILE A 328 3.96 4.52 -12.13
C ILE A 328 4.87 3.28 -12.27
N GLN A 329 4.31 2.20 -12.84
CA GLN A 329 4.92 0.88 -12.90
C GLN A 329 5.92 0.76 -14.06
N THR A 330 6.88 1.69 -14.12
CA THR A 330 7.99 1.66 -15.09
C THR A 330 9.33 1.61 -14.35
N ALA A 331 10.32 0.94 -14.94
CA ALA A 331 11.66 0.86 -14.35
C ALA A 331 12.24 2.24 -14.06
N MET A 332 12.08 3.19 -14.98
CA MET A 332 12.61 4.55 -14.84
C MET A 332 12.02 5.30 -13.65
N GLU A 333 10.70 5.25 -13.48
CA GLU A 333 10.02 5.95 -12.38
C GLU A 333 10.36 5.31 -11.03
N ILE A 334 10.39 3.98 -10.96
CA ILE A 334 10.78 3.25 -9.74
C ILE A 334 12.22 3.60 -9.35
N ASP A 335 13.15 3.62 -10.30
CA ASP A 335 14.55 3.99 -10.05
C ASP A 335 14.68 5.43 -9.55
N GLN A 336 13.88 6.34 -10.10
CA GLN A 336 13.84 7.73 -9.64
C GLN A 336 13.35 7.81 -8.19
N ARG A 337 12.25 7.12 -7.84
CA ARG A 337 11.71 7.09 -6.46
C ARG A 337 12.68 6.47 -5.47
N LEU A 338 13.39 5.42 -5.86
CA LEU A 338 14.44 4.81 -5.05
C LEU A 338 15.61 5.80 -4.81
N SER A 339 15.98 6.60 -5.80
CA SER A 339 16.99 7.66 -5.67
C SER A 339 16.52 8.81 -4.77
N GLU A 340 15.23 9.15 -4.81
CA GLU A 340 14.62 10.13 -3.89
C GLU A 340 14.67 9.63 -2.43
N LEU A 341 14.46 8.32 -2.19
CA LEU A 341 14.62 7.72 -0.86
C LEU A 341 16.05 7.84 -0.33
N GLU A 342 17.05 7.63 -1.18
CA GLU A 342 18.46 7.83 -0.79
C GLU A 342 18.71 9.29 -0.35
N THR A 343 18.16 10.25 -1.10
CA THR A 343 18.27 11.68 -0.75
C THR A 343 17.61 11.98 0.59
N ARG A 344 16.41 11.47 0.82
CA ARG A 344 15.67 11.64 2.09
C ARG A 344 16.42 11.00 3.26
N ALA A 345 16.92 9.76 3.07
CA ALA A 345 17.69 9.06 4.10
C ALA A 345 18.98 9.82 4.47
N ARG A 346 19.66 10.42 3.48
CA ARG A 346 20.86 11.23 3.73
C ARG A 346 20.56 12.48 4.56
N LEU A 347 19.41 13.11 4.32
CA LEU A 347 19.01 14.33 5.04
C LEU A 347 18.50 14.04 6.45
N ASN A 348 17.74 12.96 6.62
CA ASN A 348 16.99 12.69 7.84
C ASN A 348 17.57 11.53 8.68
N GLY A 349 18.64 10.85 8.20
CA GLY A 349 19.20 9.66 8.83
C GLY A 349 18.44 8.36 8.48
N SER A 350 17.17 8.46 8.09
CA SER A 350 16.37 7.32 7.62
C SER A 350 15.29 7.74 6.62
N ALA A 351 14.85 6.80 5.79
CA ALA A 351 13.68 6.93 4.91
C ALA A 351 13.03 5.57 4.72
N SER A 352 11.75 5.57 4.37
CA SER A 352 11.00 4.35 4.03
C SER A 352 10.21 4.52 2.73
N GLY A 353 10.11 3.45 1.97
CA GLY A 353 9.29 3.37 0.77
C GLY A 353 8.37 2.16 0.80
N VAL A 354 7.21 2.29 0.17
CA VAL A 354 6.30 1.18 -0.07
C VAL A 354 6.14 0.97 -1.56
N GLY A 355 6.10 -0.29 -2.00
CA GLY A 355 5.76 -0.71 -3.35
C GLY A 355 4.82 -1.89 -3.33
N PHE A 356 4.17 -2.13 -4.46
CA PHE A 356 3.29 -3.28 -4.61
C PHE A 356 4.01 -4.45 -5.28
N LEU A 357 3.39 -5.64 -5.20
CA LEU A 357 3.91 -6.91 -5.72
C LEU A 357 3.84 -6.95 -7.26
N TYR A 358 4.39 -5.94 -7.95
CA TYR A 358 4.56 -5.97 -9.40
C TYR A 358 5.91 -6.57 -9.78
N PRO A 359 6.03 -7.36 -10.85
CA PRO A 359 7.30 -7.94 -11.27
C PRO A 359 8.41 -6.90 -11.46
N VAL A 360 8.08 -5.76 -12.06
CA VAL A 360 9.04 -4.66 -12.25
C VAL A 360 9.49 -4.05 -10.93
N THR A 361 8.60 -3.91 -9.95
CA THR A 361 8.95 -3.40 -8.61
C THR A 361 9.93 -4.34 -7.91
N VAL A 362 9.62 -5.65 -7.91
CA VAL A 362 10.49 -6.67 -7.30
C VAL A 362 11.88 -6.66 -7.95
N GLU A 363 11.94 -6.63 -9.29
CA GLU A 363 13.19 -6.58 -10.04
C GLU A 363 14.02 -5.33 -9.73
N ARG A 364 13.38 -4.14 -9.78
CA ARG A 364 14.09 -2.87 -9.55
C ARG A 364 14.59 -2.72 -8.12
N VAL A 365 13.78 -3.09 -7.13
CA VAL A 365 14.19 -3.10 -5.71
C VAL A 365 15.36 -4.05 -5.48
N ALA A 366 15.29 -5.28 -6.02
CA ALA A 366 16.37 -6.25 -5.88
C ALA A 366 17.69 -5.76 -6.51
N GLU A 367 17.62 -5.15 -7.70
CA GLU A 367 18.82 -4.63 -8.37
C GLU A 367 19.38 -3.39 -7.64
N TRP A 368 18.54 -2.44 -7.27
CA TRP A 368 18.93 -1.24 -6.54
C TRP A 368 19.61 -1.58 -5.20
N ALA A 369 19.07 -2.57 -4.48
CA ALA A 369 19.59 -2.97 -3.18
C ALA A 369 21.03 -3.51 -3.25
N LYS A 370 21.43 -4.17 -4.33
CA LYS A 370 22.81 -4.68 -4.53
C LYS A 370 23.85 -3.57 -4.47
N GLY A 371 23.52 -2.42 -5.08
CA GLY A 371 24.42 -1.26 -5.13
C GLY A 371 24.36 -0.34 -3.92
N LEU A 372 23.37 -0.52 -3.03
CA LEU A 372 23.07 0.39 -1.93
C LEU A 372 24.25 0.60 -0.95
N PRO A 373 24.96 -0.45 -0.50
CA PRO A 373 26.10 -0.30 0.40
C PRO A 373 27.24 0.54 -0.18
N GLY A 374 27.49 0.40 -1.50
CA GLY A 374 28.50 1.18 -2.22
C GLY A 374 28.17 2.67 -2.35
N ARG A 375 26.90 3.03 -2.25
CA ARG A 375 26.39 4.41 -2.25
C ARG A 375 26.31 5.02 -0.83
N GLY A 376 26.71 4.26 0.20
CA GLY A 376 26.83 4.75 1.57
C GLY A 376 25.54 4.64 2.40
N PHE A 377 24.62 3.73 2.04
CA PHE A 377 23.37 3.48 2.77
C PHE A 377 23.31 2.05 3.28
N VAL A 378 22.37 1.78 4.18
CA VAL A 378 22.06 0.43 4.65
C VAL A 378 20.57 0.14 4.50
N LEU A 379 20.25 -1.00 3.88
CA LEU A 379 18.89 -1.53 3.83
C LEU A 379 18.58 -2.19 5.17
N VAL A 380 17.42 -1.89 5.74
CA VAL A 380 17.00 -2.42 7.04
C VAL A 380 15.51 -2.79 7.01
N PRO A 381 15.05 -3.73 7.87
CA PRO A 381 13.62 -3.98 8.03
C PRO A 381 12.88 -2.73 8.56
N ALA A 382 11.57 -2.64 8.30
CA ALA A 382 10.76 -1.47 8.65
C ALA A 382 10.75 -1.21 10.17
N SER A 383 10.76 -2.26 10.99
CA SER A 383 10.84 -2.12 12.45
C SER A 383 12.12 -1.40 12.93
N ALA A 384 13.21 -1.47 12.17
CA ALA A 384 14.49 -0.86 12.54
C ALA A 384 14.52 0.68 12.43
N ILE A 385 13.52 1.27 11.78
CA ILE A 385 13.36 2.73 11.68
C ILE A 385 12.20 3.27 12.52
N VAL A 386 11.52 2.40 13.29
CA VAL A 386 10.53 2.85 14.29
C VAL A 386 11.28 3.68 15.33
N PRO A 387 10.85 4.93 15.61
CA PRO A 387 11.43 5.72 16.66
C PRO A 387 11.34 4.98 18.01
N HIS A 388 12.46 4.86 18.70
CA HIS A 388 12.43 4.31 20.06
C HIS A 388 11.85 5.39 20.98
N THR A 389 10.67 5.15 21.53
CA THR A 389 10.16 5.93 22.65
C THR A 389 11.06 5.69 23.86
N LYS A 390 11.50 6.80 24.47
CA LYS A 390 12.44 6.78 25.60
C LYS A 390 11.76 6.40 26.89
#